data_76cc6f5de8e29968b17b3555bbff808c
#
_entry.id   76cc6f5de8e29968b17b3555bbff808c
#
_cell.length_a   1.000
_cell.length_b   1.000
_cell.length_c   1.000
_cell.angle_alpha   90.00
_cell.angle_beta   90.00
_cell.angle_gamma   90.00
#
_symmetry.space_group_name_H-M   'P 1'
#
loop_
_entity.id
_entity.type
_entity.pdbx_description
1 polymer ?
#
loop_
_entity_poly.entity_id
_entity_poly.type
_entity_poly.pdbx_seq_one_letter_code
_entity_poly.pdbx_strand_id
1 'polypeptide(L)'
;IIRAETIESMRILGVPKETIIYKDLPNVLLNDIPMHTVIKVVHDVIESVQPDVLYVPFMYDLHKDHREVLYAAQVAARTCTPTGRKIKEIYMYETLSETHWNVDHTEGGFLPNVFNNIEDYIEKKVEAVQAYKSQLKTYPDVRCVEAIRALALFRGSVMGMEHAEAFVLVRLLQ
;
A
#
# COMPACT_ATOMS: atom_id res chain seq x y z
N ILE A 1 -16.01 -7.32 -10.74
CA ILE A 1 -16.33 -5.94 -10.33
C ILE A 1 -15.02 -5.24 -9.92
N ILE A 2 -14.35 -5.63 -8.84
CA ILE A 2 -13.16 -4.95 -8.31
C ILE A 2 -12.04 -4.77 -9.35
N ARG A 3 -11.74 -5.78 -10.19
CA ARG A 3 -10.71 -5.64 -11.24
C ARG A 3 -11.01 -4.55 -12.26
N ALA A 4 -12.29 -4.38 -12.63
CA ALA A 4 -12.68 -3.31 -13.55
C ALA A 4 -12.53 -1.94 -12.88
N GLU A 5 -12.89 -1.85 -11.61
CA GLU A 5 -12.71 -0.65 -10.79
C GLU A 5 -11.22 -0.32 -10.60
N THR A 6 -10.35 -1.33 -10.35
CA THR A 6 -8.90 -1.14 -10.28
C THR A 6 -8.34 -0.60 -11.60
N ILE A 7 -8.73 -1.17 -12.74
CA ILE A 7 -8.26 -0.70 -14.05
C ILE A 7 -8.66 0.77 -14.26
N GLU A 8 -9.89 1.14 -13.92
CA GLU A 8 -10.34 2.52 -14.06
C GLU A 8 -9.62 3.47 -13.11
N SER A 9 -9.45 3.10 -11.85
CA SER A 9 -8.69 3.88 -10.88
C SER A 9 -7.24 4.10 -11.36
N MET A 10 -6.58 3.05 -11.84
CA MET A 10 -5.21 3.15 -12.37
C MET A 10 -5.14 4.00 -13.63
N ARG A 11 -6.16 3.94 -14.52
CA ARG A 11 -6.25 4.80 -15.69
C ARG A 11 -6.32 6.29 -15.29
N ILE A 12 -7.10 6.62 -14.27
CA ILE A 12 -7.20 7.98 -13.71
C ILE A 12 -5.82 8.44 -13.20
N LEU A 13 -5.09 7.56 -12.53
CA LEU A 13 -3.74 7.86 -12.04
C LEU A 13 -2.68 7.93 -13.15
N GLY A 14 -3.01 7.51 -14.38
CA GLY A 14 -2.07 7.47 -15.48
C GLY A 14 -1.21 6.21 -15.53
N VAL A 15 -1.60 5.15 -14.82
CA VAL A 15 -0.90 3.86 -14.80
C VAL A 15 -1.42 2.99 -15.95
N PRO A 16 -0.57 2.53 -16.88
CA PRO A 16 -0.98 1.68 -17.99
C PRO A 16 -1.55 0.34 -17.51
N LYS A 17 -2.64 -0.11 -18.13
CA LYS A 17 -3.33 -1.36 -17.76
C LYS A 17 -2.41 -2.59 -17.78
N GLU A 18 -1.51 -2.65 -18.74
CA GLU A 18 -0.56 -3.74 -18.94
C GLU A 18 0.49 -3.87 -17.82
N THR A 19 0.65 -2.83 -17.00
CA THR A 19 1.55 -2.87 -15.85
C THR A 19 0.90 -3.42 -14.58
N ILE A 20 -0.42 -3.67 -14.61
CA ILE A 20 -1.17 -4.22 -13.48
C ILE A 20 -1.02 -5.74 -13.47
N ILE A 21 -0.35 -6.28 -12.47
CA ILE A 21 -0.07 -7.72 -12.35
C ILE A 21 -1.02 -8.35 -11.34
N TYR A 22 -1.88 -9.26 -11.80
CA TYR A 22 -2.76 -10.06 -10.94
C TYR A 22 -2.18 -11.45 -10.71
N LYS A 23 -2.23 -11.95 -9.48
CA LYS A 23 -1.72 -13.27 -9.10
C LYS A 23 -2.80 -14.25 -8.65
N ASP A 24 -4.05 -13.83 -8.62
CA ASP A 24 -5.22 -14.67 -8.34
C ASP A 24 -5.13 -15.50 -7.04
N LEU A 25 -4.43 -14.98 -6.04
CA LEU A 25 -4.42 -15.59 -4.72
C LEU A 25 -5.79 -15.37 -4.04
N PRO A 26 -6.26 -16.30 -3.20
CA PRO A 26 -7.53 -16.16 -2.52
C PRO A 26 -7.49 -15.00 -1.54
N ASN A 27 -8.48 -14.11 -1.63
CA ASN A 27 -8.63 -12.97 -0.74
C ASN A 27 -9.07 -13.42 0.66
N VAL A 28 -8.53 -12.77 1.71
CA VAL A 28 -8.79 -13.06 3.14
C VAL A 28 -8.27 -14.42 3.61
N LEU A 29 -7.57 -15.16 2.75
CA LEU A 29 -7.15 -16.55 3.01
C LEU A 29 -5.64 -16.77 2.77
N LEU A 30 -4.82 -15.71 2.70
CA LEU A 30 -3.37 -15.89 2.48
C LEU A 30 -2.70 -16.66 3.62
N ASN A 31 -3.22 -16.55 4.85
CA ASN A 31 -2.73 -17.32 5.99
C ASN A 31 -3.00 -18.83 5.91
N ASP A 32 -3.92 -19.26 5.03
CA ASP A 32 -4.21 -20.68 4.79
C ASP A 32 -3.33 -21.27 3.66
N ILE A 33 -2.58 -20.41 2.98
CA ILE A 33 -1.62 -20.83 1.95
C ILE A 33 -0.24 -21.01 2.61
N PRO A 34 0.50 -22.06 2.29
CA PRO A 34 1.88 -22.18 2.77
C PRO A 34 2.69 -20.93 2.43
N MET A 35 3.29 -20.28 3.42
CA MET A 35 3.98 -18.99 3.27
C MET A 35 5.04 -19.01 2.16
N HIS A 36 5.73 -20.13 1.95
CA HIS A 36 6.70 -20.24 0.85
C HIS A 36 6.08 -20.02 -0.53
N THR A 37 4.78 -20.36 -0.70
CA THR A 37 4.04 -20.13 -1.96
C THR A 37 3.80 -18.63 -2.14
N VAL A 38 3.36 -17.93 -1.11
CA VAL A 38 3.16 -16.47 -1.16
C VAL A 38 4.49 -15.77 -1.43
N ILE A 39 5.56 -16.16 -0.72
CA ILE A 39 6.92 -15.63 -0.95
C ILE A 39 7.36 -15.85 -2.40
N LYS A 40 7.13 -17.04 -2.94
CA LYS A 40 7.50 -17.34 -4.33
C LYS A 40 6.76 -16.43 -5.31
N VAL A 41 5.45 -16.26 -5.14
CA VAL A 41 4.64 -15.38 -6.00
C VAL A 41 5.16 -13.94 -5.99
N VAL A 42 5.45 -13.40 -4.80
CA VAL A 42 6.00 -12.05 -4.65
C VAL A 42 7.40 -11.96 -5.24
N HIS A 43 8.26 -12.96 -4.98
CA HIS A 43 9.61 -13.02 -5.54
C HIS A 43 9.61 -13.03 -7.07
N ASP A 44 8.75 -13.86 -7.69
CA ASP A 44 8.64 -13.95 -9.15
C ASP A 44 8.22 -12.60 -9.78
N VAL A 45 7.34 -11.83 -9.09
CA VAL A 45 6.97 -10.48 -9.53
C VAL A 45 8.16 -9.53 -9.41
N ILE A 46 8.83 -9.50 -8.26
CA ILE A 46 10.00 -8.65 -8.04
C ILE A 46 11.10 -8.99 -9.05
N GLU A 47 11.33 -10.27 -9.33
CA GLU A 47 12.32 -10.69 -10.31
C GLU A 47 11.96 -10.26 -11.74
N SER A 48 10.68 -10.31 -12.11
CA SER A 48 10.24 -9.90 -13.45
C SER A 48 10.23 -8.38 -13.65
N VAL A 49 9.84 -7.61 -12.61
CA VAL A 49 9.73 -6.15 -12.66
C VAL A 49 11.07 -5.47 -12.36
N GLN A 50 11.87 -6.06 -11.48
CA GLN A 50 13.16 -5.52 -11.00
C GLN A 50 13.04 -4.08 -10.44
N PRO A 51 12.12 -3.82 -9.50
CA PRO A 51 11.92 -2.49 -8.96
C PRO A 51 13.12 -2.07 -8.10
N ASP A 52 13.39 -0.79 -8.06
CA ASP A 52 14.31 -0.16 -7.11
C ASP A 52 13.58 0.38 -5.86
N VAL A 53 12.27 0.60 -5.96
CA VAL A 53 11.41 1.06 -4.86
C VAL A 53 10.22 0.11 -4.68
N LEU A 54 9.93 -0.26 -3.44
CA LEU A 54 8.74 -1.04 -3.06
C LEU A 54 7.86 -0.26 -2.09
N TYR A 55 6.56 -0.23 -2.38
CA TYR A 55 5.53 0.16 -1.42
C TYR A 55 4.75 -1.07 -1.00
N VAL A 56 4.62 -1.28 0.31
CA VAL A 56 3.99 -2.46 0.91
C VAL A 56 3.01 -2.04 2.02
N PRO A 57 2.01 -2.87 2.35
CA PRO A 57 1.10 -2.57 3.45
C PRO A 57 1.83 -2.45 4.80
N PHE A 58 1.20 -1.77 5.77
CA PHE A 58 1.75 -1.67 7.11
C PHE A 58 1.72 -3.03 7.86
N MET A 59 2.77 -3.28 8.64
CA MET A 59 3.02 -4.58 9.29
C MET A 59 1.99 -4.98 10.34
N TYR A 60 1.25 -4.03 10.90
CA TYR A 60 0.24 -4.28 11.93
C TYR A 60 -1.18 -3.93 11.45
N ASP A 61 -1.41 -3.87 10.14
CA ASP A 61 -2.76 -3.75 9.62
C ASP A 61 -3.67 -4.86 10.17
N LEU A 62 -4.93 -4.56 10.43
CA LEU A 62 -5.89 -5.54 10.92
C LEU A 62 -6.08 -6.70 9.93
N HIS A 63 -6.03 -6.39 8.62
CA HIS A 63 -6.16 -7.40 7.57
C HIS A 63 -4.93 -8.31 7.51
N LYS A 64 -5.11 -9.59 7.79
CA LYS A 64 -4.01 -10.55 7.82
C LYS A 64 -3.26 -10.65 6.48
N ASP A 65 -3.97 -10.62 5.35
CA ASP A 65 -3.32 -10.69 4.03
C ASP A 65 -2.30 -9.56 3.83
N HIS A 66 -2.52 -8.36 4.41
CA HIS A 66 -1.54 -7.27 4.37
C HIS A 66 -0.23 -7.67 5.08
N ARG A 67 -0.35 -8.30 6.25
CA ARG A 67 0.80 -8.79 7.03
C ARG A 67 1.57 -9.89 6.27
N GLU A 68 0.84 -10.82 5.64
CA GLU A 68 1.43 -11.90 4.86
C GLU A 68 2.15 -11.38 3.60
N VAL A 69 1.55 -10.40 2.90
CA VAL A 69 2.17 -9.75 1.74
C VAL A 69 3.43 -8.98 2.15
N LEU A 70 3.38 -8.22 3.25
CA LEU A 70 4.57 -7.53 3.76
C LEU A 70 5.68 -8.52 4.09
N TYR A 71 5.36 -9.58 4.85
CA TYR A 71 6.36 -10.60 5.20
C TYR A 71 7.00 -11.23 3.95
N ALA A 72 6.17 -11.61 2.98
CA ALA A 72 6.64 -12.17 1.71
C ALA A 72 7.54 -11.20 0.95
N ALA A 73 7.17 -9.90 0.90
CA ALA A 73 7.97 -8.86 0.27
C ALA A 73 9.32 -8.66 0.98
N GLN A 74 9.35 -8.63 2.31
CA GLN A 74 10.59 -8.52 3.07
C GLN A 74 11.53 -9.70 2.83
N VAL A 75 10.99 -10.94 2.77
CA VAL A 75 11.78 -12.13 2.47
C VAL A 75 12.33 -12.08 1.04
N ALA A 76 11.49 -11.73 0.06
CA ALA A 76 11.90 -11.63 -1.34
C ALA A 76 12.92 -10.51 -1.59
N ALA A 77 12.81 -9.40 -0.82
CA ALA A 77 13.68 -8.24 -0.93
C ALA A 77 14.99 -8.35 -0.13
N ARG A 78 15.33 -9.53 0.41
CA ARG A 78 16.61 -9.70 1.16
C ARG A 78 17.82 -9.42 0.29
N THR A 79 18.76 -8.62 0.80
CA THR A 79 19.98 -8.22 0.07
C THR A 79 20.98 -9.35 -0.17
N CYS A 80 20.77 -10.53 0.40
CA CYS A 80 21.56 -11.73 0.11
C CYS A 80 21.30 -12.30 -1.30
N THR A 81 20.24 -11.86 -1.97
CA THR A 81 19.94 -12.25 -3.36
C THR A 81 20.27 -11.12 -4.34
N PRO A 82 20.67 -11.45 -5.61
CA PRO A 82 20.91 -10.42 -6.62
C PRO A 82 19.69 -9.52 -6.87
N THR A 83 18.50 -10.09 -6.91
CA THR A 83 17.23 -9.37 -7.10
C THR A 83 16.93 -8.43 -5.94
N GLY A 84 17.06 -8.92 -4.69
CA GLY A 84 16.80 -8.11 -3.51
C GLY A 84 17.79 -6.96 -3.30
N ARG A 85 19.02 -7.08 -3.82
CA ARG A 85 20.02 -5.99 -3.80
C ARG A 85 19.67 -4.81 -4.71
N LYS A 86 18.85 -5.00 -5.72
CA LYS A 86 18.40 -3.93 -6.61
C LYS A 86 17.38 -3.02 -5.94
N ILE A 87 16.63 -3.55 -4.96
CA ILE A 87 15.64 -2.79 -4.23
C ILE A 87 16.36 -1.84 -3.26
N LYS A 88 16.33 -0.56 -3.58
CA LYS A 88 16.98 0.49 -2.81
C LYS A 88 16.12 0.98 -1.66
N GLU A 89 14.84 1.09 -1.89
CA GLU A 89 13.90 1.70 -0.96
C GLU A 89 12.70 0.78 -0.70
N ILE A 90 12.27 0.72 0.55
CA ILE A 90 11.04 0.02 0.95
C ILE A 90 10.27 0.92 1.89
N TYR A 91 9.01 1.17 1.55
CA TYR A 91 8.08 1.99 2.31
C TYR A 91 6.84 1.20 2.70
N MET A 92 6.38 1.34 3.94
CA MET A 92 5.05 0.88 4.34
C MET A 92 4.07 2.04 4.23
N TYR A 93 2.91 1.78 3.63
CA TYR A 93 1.80 2.73 3.55
C TYR A 93 0.70 2.40 4.55
N GLU A 94 -0.07 3.40 4.95
CA GLU A 94 -1.26 3.23 5.80
C GLU A 94 -2.52 3.01 4.97
N THR A 95 -3.43 2.21 5.50
CA THR A 95 -4.75 1.94 4.93
C THR A 95 -5.82 2.31 5.94
N LEU A 96 -6.64 3.33 5.65
CA LEU A 96 -7.65 3.87 6.58
C LEU A 96 -8.53 2.80 7.23
N SER A 97 -8.94 1.80 6.43
CA SER A 97 -9.82 0.73 6.91
C SER A 97 -9.11 -0.38 7.70
N GLU A 98 -7.78 -0.33 7.82
CA GLU A 98 -7.01 -1.43 8.39
C GLU A 98 -5.99 -0.97 9.44
N THR A 99 -5.19 0.05 9.13
CA THR A 99 -4.03 0.46 9.93
C THR A 99 -4.42 1.00 11.29
N HIS A 100 -5.51 1.76 11.38
CA HIS A 100 -5.96 2.42 12.61
C HIS A 100 -6.91 1.57 13.44
N TRP A 101 -7.10 0.31 13.09
CA TRP A 101 -7.90 -0.66 13.84
C TRP A 101 -7.05 -1.64 14.66
N ASN A 102 -5.74 -1.60 14.54
CA ASN A 102 -4.85 -2.44 15.33
C ASN A 102 -4.80 -1.96 16.79
N VAL A 103 -4.16 -2.73 17.63
CA VAL A 103 -4.00 -2.43 19.07
C VAL A 103 -2.59 -1.89 19.29
N ASP A 104 -2.39 -0.60 19.04
CA ASP A 104 -1.10 0.10 19.00
C ASP A 104 -0.17 -0.19 20.19
N HIS A 105 -0.73 -0.34 21.38
CA HIS A 105 0.05 -0.60 22.59
C HIS A 105 0.55 -2.06 22.69
N THR A 106 0.06 -2.96 21.85
CA THR A 106 0.48 -4.38 21.83
C THR A 106 1.28 -4.72 20.56
N GLU A 107 0.95 -4.11 19.42
CA GLU A 107 1.56 -4.42 18.13
C GLU A 107 2.38 -3.25 17.56
N GLY A 108 2.19 -2.06 18.06
CA GLY A 108 2.83 -0.82 17.59
C GLY A 108 1.97 -0.05 16.58
N GLY A 109 2.01 1.29 16.68
CA GLY A 109 1.26 2.21 15.84
C GLY A 109 1.99 2.52 14.53
N PHE A 110 1.24 3.09 13.57
CA PHE A 110 1.82 3.64 12.35
C PHE A 110 2.50 4.99 12.65
N LEU A 111 3.81 5.00 12.70
CA LEU A 111 4.64 6.17 12.98
C LEU A 111 5.40 6.59 11.72
N PRO A 112 4.78 7.35 10.81
CA PRO A 112 5.40 7.73 9.55
C PRO A 112 6.57 8.69 9.74
N ASN A 113 7.58 8.55 8.90
CA ASN A 113 8.79 9.35 8.89
C ASN A 113 9.17 9.86 7.48
N VAL A 114 8.36 9.53 6.48
CA VAL A 114 8.47 10.05 5.10
C VAL A 114 7.12 10.63 4.70
N PHE A 115 7.14 11.83 4.12
CA PHE A 115 5.94 12.57 3.74
C PHE A 115 6.09 13.11 2.32
N ASN A 116 5.18 12.70 1.44
CA ASN A 116 5.14 13.17 0.06
C ASN A 116 4.05 14.24 -0.07
N ASN A 117 4.43 15.43 -0.52
CA ASN A 117 3.47 16.47 -0.87
C ASN A 117 2.60 16.01 -2.05
N ILE A 118 1.28 16.05 -1.85
CA ILE A 118 0.28 15.68 -2.85
C ILE A 118 -0.73 16.79 -3.11
N GLU A 119 -0.42 18.06 -2.79
CA GLU A 119 -1.35 19.17 -2.96
C GLU A 119 -1.90 19.27 -4.39
N ASP A 120 -1.06 19.10 -5.40
CA ASP A 120 -1.45 19.09 -6.82
C ASP A 120 -2.18 17.80 -7.25
N TYR A 121 -2.21 16.77 -6.40
CA TYR A 121 -2.71 15.44 -6.74
C TYR A 121 -3.90 14.98 -5.90
N ILE A 122 -4.31 15.73 -4.88
CA ILE A 122 -5.39 15.31 -3.98
C ILE A 122 -6.70 15.07 -4.71
N GLU A 123 -7.05 15.91 -5.69
CA GLU A 123 -8.27 15.73 -6.48
C GLU A 123 -8.19 14.47 -7.35
N LYS A 124 -7.04 14.24 -7.96
CA LYS A 124 -6.79 13.03 -8.76
C LYS A 124 -6.84 11.75 -7.92
N LYS A 125 -6.30 11.81 -6.70
CA LYS A 125 -6.40 10.71 -5.72
C LYS A 125 -7.86 10.42 -5.38
N VAL A 126 -8.65 11.45 -5.08
CA VAL A 126 -10.08 11.30 -4.78
C VAL A 126 -10.85 10.70 -5.96
N GLU A 127 -10.62 11.21 -7.17
CA GLU A 127 -11.24 10.67 -8.39
C GLU A 127 -10.89 9.18 -8.58
N ALA A 128 -9.63 8.81 -8.38
CA ALA A 128 -9.18 7.42 -8.47
C ALA A 128 -9.85 6.51 -7.44
N VAL A 129 -10.06 7.00 -6.21
CA VAL A 129 -10.78 6.24 -5.18
C VAL A 129 -12.26 6.12 -5.51
N GLN A 130 -12.88 7.16 -6.07
CA GLN A 130 -14.28 7.14 -6.50
C GLN A 130 -14.58 6.13 -7.62
N ALA A 131 -13.55 5.68 -8.34
CA ALA A 131 -13.67 4.59 -9.31
C ALA A 131 -14.05 3.24 -8.64
N TYR A 132 -13.70 3.06 -7.35
CA TYR A 132 -14.07 1.86 -6.57
C TYR A 132 -15.50 1.96 -6.00
N LYS A 133 -16.50 2.05 -6.88
CA LYS A 133 -17.92 2.23 -6.52
C LYS A 133 -18.45 1.15 -5.58
N SER A 134 -17.94 -0.09 -5.71
CA SER A 134 -18.36 -1.20 -4.84
C SER A 134 -17.78 -1.11 -3.42
N GLN A 135 -16.71 -0.34 -3.22
CA GLN A 135 -15.98 -0.21 -1.96
C GLN A 135 -16.22 1.12 -1.26
N LEU A 136 -16.51 2.17 -2.03
CA LEU A 136 -16.75 3.50 -1.50
C LEU A 136 -18.01 3.52 -0.64
N LYS A 137 -17.94 4.23 0.48
CA LYS A 137 -19.03 4.39 1.45
C LYS A 137 -19.31 5.87 1.67
N THR A 138 -20.37 6.13 2.42
CA THR A 138 -20.73 7.49 2.87
C THR A 138 -20.23 7.73 4.28
N TYR A 139 -19.90 9.00 4.59
CA TYR A 139 -19.55 9.40 5.95
C TYR A 139 -20.62 8.91 6.97
N PRO A 140 -20.23 8.40 8.16
CA PRO A 140 -18.88 8.46 8.76
C PRO A 140 -18.00 7.22 8.53
N ASP A 141 -18.25 6.41 7.51
CA ASP A 141 -17.38 5.26 7.20
C ASP A 141 -15.99 5.72 6.79
N VAL A 142 -14.97 4.99 7.22
CA VAL A 142 -13.55 5.30 6.89
C VAL A 142 -13.23 5.19 5.39
N ARG A 143 -14.06 4.50 4.62
CA ARG A 143 -13.95 4.37 3.16
C ARG A 143 -14.72 5.47 2.42
N CYS A 144 -14.91 6.64 3.03
CA CYS A 144 -15.53 7.79 2.39
C CYS A 144 -14.48 8.80 1.90
N VAL A 145 -14.88 9.68 0.99
CA VAL A 145 -14.00 10.72 0.43
C VAL A 145 -13.53 11.69 1.52
N GLU A 146 -14.41 12.02 2.45
CA GLU A 146 -14.13 12.92 3.56
C GLU A 146 -13.00 12.41 4.46
N ALA A 147 -12.99 11.11 4.76
CA ALA A 147 -11.94 10.48 5.57
C ALA A 147 -10.59 10.48 4.83
N ILE A 148 -10.59 10.25 3.52
CA ILE A 148 -9.37 10.28 2.69
C ILE A 148 -8.78 11.69 2.66
N ARG A 149 -9.62 12.72 2.47
CA ARG A 149 -9.18 14.13 2.50
C ARG A 149 -8.67 14.54 3.88
N ALA A 150 -9.39 14.13 4.94
CA ALA A 150 -9.00 14.43 6.31
C ALA A 150 -7.63 13.83 6.67
N LEU A 151 -7.36 12.60 6.24
CA LEU A 151 -6.06 11.98 6.46
C LEU A 151 -4.96 12.74 5.71
N ALA A 152 -5.15 13.05 4.44
CA ALA A 152 -4.17 13.79 3.63
C ALA A 152 -3.90 15.19 4.20
N LEU A 153 -4.95 15.89 4.65
CA LEU A 153 -4.84 17.17 5.33
C LEU A 153 -4.06 17.05 6.65
N PHE A 154 -4.39 16.07 7.49
CA PHE A 154 -3.69 15.83 8.75
C PHE A 154 -2.20 15.55 8.53
N ARG A 155 -1.87 14.65 7.61
CA ARG A 155 -0.47 14.30 7.29
C ARG A 155 0.30 15.50 6.70
N GLY A 156 -0.36 16.32 5.89
CA GLY A 156 0.21 17.53 5.34
C GLY A 156 0.47 18.60 6.40
N SER A 157 -0.54 18.90 7.21
CA SER A 157 -0.46 19.97 8.22
C SER A 157 0.66 19.75 9.24
N VAL A 158 0.94 18.50 9.61
CA VAL A 158 2.06 18.16 10.53
C VAL A 158 3.42 18.55 9.94
N MET A 159 3.54 18.59 8.61
CA MET A 159 4.79 18.90 7.89
C MET A 159 4.76 20.27 7.19
N GLY A 160 3.73 21.09 7.42
CA GLY A 160 3.60 22.41 6.77
C GLY A 160 3.24 22.32 5.28
N MET A 161 2.57 21.26 4.85
CA MET A 161 2.03 21.03 3.50
C MET A 161 0.52 21.10 3.55
N GLU A 162 -0.15 21.46 2.43
CA GLU A 162 -1.61 21.43 2.39
C GLU A 162 -2.15 20.00 2.48
N HIS A 163 -1.57 19.09 1.70
CA HIS A 163 -1.92 17.66 1.70
C HIS A 163 -0.66 16.81 1.54
N ALA A 164 -0.59 15.71 2.26
CA ALA A 164 0.49 14.74 2.11
C ALA A 164 0.00 13.29 2.21
N GLU A 165 0.75 12.39 1.59
CA GLU A 165 0.77 10.98 1.92
C GLU A 165 1.96 10.68 2.83
N ALA A 166 1.76 9.79 3.81
CA ALA A 166 2.78 9.46 4.77
C ALA A 166 3.16 7.98 4.73
N PHE A 167 4.44 7.70 4.94
CA PHE A 167 5.01 6.36 4.85
C PHE A 167 5.97 6.11 6.01
N VAL A 168 6.15 4.83 6.34
CA VAL A 168 7.24 4.38 7.21
C VAL A 168 8.36 3.84 6.32
N LEU A 169 9.52 4.46 6.39
CA LEU A 169 10.73 3.97 5.72
C LEU A 169 11.24 2.71 6.42
N VAL A 170 11.29 1.60 5.68
CA VAL A 170 11.82 0.30 6.14
C VAL A 170 13.27 0.13 5.71
N ARG A 171 13.62 0.58 4.50
CA ARG A 171 14.96 0.48 3.93
C ARG A 171 15.26 1.69 3.06
N LEU A 172 16.50 2.16 3.18
CA LEU A 172 17.14 3.09 2.24
C LEU A 172 18.58 2.65 2.03
N LEU A 173 18.97 2.30 0.79
CA LEU A 173 20.34 2.00 0.39
C LEU A 173 20.84 3.12 -0.52
N GLN A 174 21.90 3.81 -0.10
CA GLN A 174 22.53 4.91 -0.81
C GLN A 174 23.78 4.42 -1.58
#